data_656ff475198989766d8f0f64d50f25e7
#
_entry.id   656ff475198989766d8f0f64d50f25e7
#
_cell.length_a   1.000
_cell.length_b   1.000
_cell.length_c   1.000
_cell.angle_alpha   90.00
_cell.angle_beta   90.00
_cell.angle_gamma   90.00
#
_symmetry.space_group_name_H-M   'P 1'
#
loop_
_entity.id
_entity.type
_entity.pdbx_description
1 polymer ?
#
loop_
_entity_poly.entity_id
_entity_poly.type
_entity_poly.pdbx_seq_one_letter_code
_entity_poly.pdbx_strand_id
1 'polypeptide(L)'
;MGASASSIPEKASVCSGCHGRDGMGQPNIAPMIAGLNANYLNTQIELFLSGERQNIVMQGMAKELSDPAVRKEVMDYFANLPSYEFTNPEQRGDQANIRNPYRKLIFQGDWDRNIPACATCHGASGMGVDKFPRLASQHADYLKTQLMAWKNGTRSGDPLNMMGTIAKNLTDEEIENLSYYFASLRY
;
A
#
# COMPACT_ATOMS: atom_id res chain seq x y z
N MET A 1 -16.36 -26.92 2.29
CA MET A 1 -15.08 -27.51 1.84
C MET A 1 -13.99 -26.66 2.43
N GLY A 2 -13.27 -27.17 3.44
CA GLY A 2 -12.23 -26.41 4.12
C GLY A 2 -11.06 -26.18 3.17
N ALA A 3 -10.70 -24.92 2.97
CA ALA A 3 -9.44 -24.59 2.31
C ALA A 3 -8.31 -25.17 3.16
N SER A 4 -7.56 -26.10 2.59
CA SER A 4 -6.33 -26.62 3.19
C SER A 4 -5.41 -25.42 3.43
N ALA A 5 -5.07 -25.12 4.68
CA ALA A 5 -4.07 -24.12 4.98
C ALA A 5 -2.77 -24.59 4.32
N SER A 6 -2.40 -23.97 3.20
CA SER A 6 -1.11 -24.21 2.56
C SER A 6 -0.03 -23.90 3.60
N SER A 7 0.92 -24.82 3.77
CA SER A 7 2.04 -24.59 4.68
C SER A 7 2.76 -23.30 4.25
N ILE A 8 3.10 -22.47 5.23
CA ILE A 8 3.85 -21.25 4.96
C ILE A 8 5.17 -21.59 4.25
N PRO A 9 5.49 -21.01 3.10
CA PRO A 9 6.79 -21.21 2.45
C PRO A 9 7.94 -20.85 3.40
N GLU A 10 9.04 -21.59 3.33
CA GLU A 10 10.18 -21.40 4.24
C GLU A 10 10.63 -19.93 4.29
N LYS A 11 10.81 -19.29 3.13
CA LYS A 11 11.22 -17.88 3.05
C LYS A 11 10.13 -16.92 3.53
N ALA A 12 8.86 -17.24 3.36
CA ALA A 12 7.76 -16.43 3.89
C ALA A 12 7.70 -16.46 5.43
N SER A 13 8.21 -17.52 6.07
CA SER A 13 8.26 -17.59 7.53
C SER A 13 9.13 -16.51 8.16
N VAL A 14 10.22 -16.12 7.48
CA VAL A 14 11.09 -15.03 7.93
C VAL A 14 10.36 -13.68 7.87
N CYS A 15 9.60 -13.44 6.80
CA CYS A 15 8.80 -12.22 6.62
C CYS A 15 7.72 -12.09 7.71
N SER A 16 7.17 -13.22 8.15
CA SER A 16 6.13 -13.30 9.17
C SER A 16 6.56 -12.76 10.54
N GLY A 17 7.86 -12.67 10.80
CA GLY A 17 8.40 -12.10 12.04
C GLY A 17 8.00 -10.65 12.26
N CYS A 18 7.88 -9.87 11.19
CA CYS A 18 7.46 -8.45 11.23
C CYS A 18 6.06 -8.25 10.66
N HIS A 19 5.75 -8.91 9.52
CA HIS A 19 4.47 -8.72 8.83
C HIS A 19 3.32 -9.58 9.42
N GLY A 20 3.60 -10.44 10.41
CA GLY A 20 2.63 -11.38 10.95
C GLY A 20 2.45 -12.63 10.06
N ARG A 21 2.04 -13.75 10.66
CA ARG A 21 1.71 -14.97 9.90
C ARG A 21 0.49 -14.79 8.99
N ASP A 22 -0.39 -13.92 9.40
CA ASP A 22 -1.58 -13.50 8.67
C ASP A 22 -1.31 -12.37 7.67
N GLY A 23 -0.09 -11.84 7.63
CA GLY A 23 0.30 -10.73 6.77
C GLY A 23 -0.35 -9.38 7.13
N MET A 24 -0.93 -9.27 8.33
CA MET A 24 -1.63 -8.04 8.77
C MET A 24 -0.69 -6.96 9.29
N GLY A 25 0.58 -7.27 9.47
CA GLY A 25 1.58 -6.31 9.95
C GLY A 25 1.34 -5.85 11.38
N GLN A 26 2.09 -4.85 11.78
CA GLN A 26 1.95 -4.20 13.08
C GLN A 26 2.18 -2.69 12.93
N PRO A 27 1.31 -1.83 13.50
CA PRO A 27 1.52 -0.37 13.49
C PRO A 27 2.93 -0.01 13.99
N ASN A 28 3.56 0.97 13.36
CA ASN A 28 4.92 1.45 13.63
C ASN A 28 6.06 0.43 13.42
N ILE A 29 5.77 -0.79 12.99
CA ILE A 29 6.76 -1.85 12.75
C ILE A 29 6.77 -2.27 11.29
N ALA A 30 5.66 -2.81 10.79
CA ALA A 30 5.57 -3.34 9.44
C ALA A 30 4.17 -3.20 8.85
N PRO A 31 4.04 -2.92 7.55
CA PRO A 31 2.75 -2.78 6.90
C PRO A 31 2.02 -4.11 6.76
N MET A 32 0.71 -4.00 6.58
CA MET A 32 -0.12 -5.08 6.08
C MET A 32 0.24 -5.40 4.63
N ILE A 33 0.50 -6.68 4.35
CA ILE A 33 0.81 -7.19 3.02
C ILE A 33 -0.16 -8.29 2.56
N ALA A 34 -1.01 -8.79 3.45
CA ALA A 34 -2.03 -9.78 3.13
C ALA A 34 -3.02 -9.25 2.08
N GLY A 35 -3.30 -10.05 1.07
CA GLY A 35 -4.27 -9.73 0.02
C GLY A 35 -3.90 -8.54 -0.88
N LEU A 36 -2.63 -8.09 -0.84
CA LEU A 36 -2.13 -7.15 -1.85
C LEU A 36 -1.80 -7.91 -3.14
N ASN A 37 -1.95 -7.24 -4.28
CA ASN A 37 -1.63 -7.84 -5.57
C ASN A 37 -0.19 -8.36 -5.62
N ALA A 38 0.02 -9.61 -6.06
CA ALA A 38 1.34 -10.27 -6.09
C ALA A 38 2.35 -9.52 -6.96
N ASN A 39 1.92 -8.96 -8.11
CA ASN A 39 2.79 -8.18 -8.99
C ASN A 39 3.24 -6.88 -8.29
N TYR A 40 2.33 -6.21 -7.56
CA TYR A 40 2.70 -5.06 -6.75
C TYR A 40 3.76 -5.44 -5.70
N LEU A 41 3.52 -6.52 -4.93
CA LEU A 41 4.46 -6.98 -3.92
C LEU A 41 5.82 -7.32 -4.54
N ASN A 42 5.84 -8.03 -5.68
CA ASN A 42 7.06 -8.35 -6.40
C ASN A 42 7.84 -7.09 -6.80
N THR A 43 7.15 -6.13 -7.40
CA THR A 43 7.75 -4.84 -7.78
C THR A 43 8.35 -4.12 -6.56
N GLN A 44 7.67 -4.15 -5.40
CA GLN A 44 8.23 -3.50 -4.21
C GLN A 44 9.55 -4.14 -3.75
N ILE A 45 9.67 -5.48 -3.82
CA ILE A 45 10.94 -6.15 -3.50
C ILE A 45 12.03 -5.75 -4.51
N GLU A 46 11.70 -5.67 -5.80
CA GLU A 46 12.64 -5.21 -6.84
C GLU A 46 13.14 -3.77 -6.57
N LEU A 47 12.24 -2.87 -6.19
CA LEU A 47 12.59 -1.49 -5.85
C LEU A 47 13.48 -1.40 -4.58
N PHE A 48 13.33 -2.30 -3.61
CA PHE A 48 14.26 -2.38 -2.48
C PHE A 48 15.62 -2.92 -2.91
N LEU A 49 15.67 -3.89 -3.83
CA LEU A 49 16.92 -4.45 -4.36
C LEU A 49 17.68 -3.41 -5.19
N SER A 50 16.99 -2.62 -6.01
CA SER A 50 17.59 -1.56 -6.83
C SER A 50 17.98 -0.32 -6.03
N GLY A 51 17.44 -0.13 -4.81
CA GLY A 51 17.64 1.06 -3.99
C GLY A 51 16.72 2.23 -4.33
N GLU A 52 15.82 2.07 -5.29
CA GLU A 52 14.81 3.09 -5.64
C GLU A 52 13.76 3.26 -4.52
N ARG A 53 13.62 2.25 -3.66
CA ARG A 53 12.86 2.32 -2.44
C ARG A 53 13.78 2.05 -1.25
N GLN A 54 13.95 3.05 -0.39
CA GLN A 54 14.92 2.98 0.70
C GLN A 54 14.23 2.59 2.01
N ASN A 55 14.69 1.50 2.59
CA ASN A 55 14.43 1.08 3.96
C ASN A 55 15.48 0.03 4.31
N ILE A 56 16.32 0.31 5.29
CA ILE A 56 17.50 -0.51 5.61
C ILE A 56 17.14 -1.96 5.96
N VAL A 57 16.03 -2.17 6.69
CA VAL A 57 15.55 -3.50 7.05
C VAL A 57 15.07 -4.24 5.82
N MET A 58 14.15 -3.61 5.04
CA MET A 58 13.57 -4.25 3.86
C MET A 58 14.59 -4.46 2.73
N GLN A 59 15.59 -3.59 2.58
CA GLN A 59 16.68 -3.82 1.64
C GLN A 59 17.54 -5.02 2.02
N GLY A 60 17.74 -5.25 3.33
CA GLY A 60 18.36 -6.48 3.83
C GLY A 60 17.53 -7.73 3.53
N MET A 61 16.22 -7.67 3.85
CA MET A 61 15.30 -8.79 3.62
C MET A 61 15.07 -9.09 2.15
N ALA A 62 15.03 -8.08 1.28
CA ALA A 62 14.87 -8.23 -0.16
C ALA A 62 15.97 -9.07 -0.80
N LYS A 63 17.19 -9.01 -0.28
CA LYS A 63 18.33 -9.82 -0.76
C LYS A 63 18.07 -11.33 -0.66
N GLU A 64 17.31 -11.76 0.37
CA GLU A 64 16.88 -13.16 0.53
C GLU A 64 15.87 -13.60 -0.53
N LEU A 65 15.28 -12.64 -1.24
CA LEU A 65 14.30 -12.83 -2.32
C LEU A 65 14.89 -12.42 -3.69
N SER A 66 16.20 -12.45 -3.86
CA SER A 66 16.87 -12.13 -5.12
C SER A 66 16.54 -13.12 -6.23
N ASP A 67 16.31 -14.39 -5.90
CA ASP A 67 15.83 -15.40 -6.85
C ASP A 67 14.37 -15.09 -7.23
N PRO A 68 14.07 -14.87 -8.53
CA PRO A 68 12.72 -14.55 -8.97
C PRO A 68 11.67 -15.63 -8.70
N ALA A 69 12.06 -16.91 -8.72
CA ALA A 69 11.12 -18.00 -8.48
C ALA A 69 10.73 -18.08 -6.99
N VAL A 70 11.71 -17.97 -6.10
CA VAL A 70 11.48 -17.89 -4.64
C VAL A 70 10.67 -16.65 -4.29
N ARG A 71 11.02 -15.51 -4.87
CA ARG A 71 10.29 -14.26 -4.68
C ARG A 71 8.82 -14.40 -5.09
N LYS A 72 8.57 -14.98 -6.27
CA LYS A 72 7.19 -15.19 -6.75
C LYS A 72 6.39 -16.05 -5.78
N GLU A 73 6.95 -17.16 -5.30
CA GLU A 73 6.28 -18.04 -4.33
C GLU A 73 5.88 -17.29 -3.06
N VAL A 74 6.78 -16.48 -2.51
CA VAL A 74 6.53 -15.69 -1.30
C VAL A 74 5.48 -14.61 -1.55
N MET A 75 5.55 -13.91 -2.69
CA MET A 75 4.56 -12.88 -3.03
C MET A 75 3.18 -13.46 -3.28
N ASP A 76 3.10 -14.60 -3.96
CA ASP A 76 1.83 -15.32 -4.16
C ASP A 76 1.24 -15.79 -2.82
N TYR A 77 2.05 -16.27 -1.90
CA TYR A 77 1.60 -16.65 -0.57
C TYR A 77 0.90 -15.49 0.15
N PHE A 78 1.57 -14.33 0.28
CA PHE A 78 0.96 -13.17 0.95
C PHE A 78 -0.23 -12.58 0.20
N ALA A 79 -0.20 -12.61 -1.13
CA ALA A 79 -1.31 -12.12 -1.95
C ALA A 79 -2.58 -12.97 -1.77
N ASN A 80 -2.44 -14.26 -1.50
CA ASN A 80 -3.55 -15.18 -1.28
C ASN A 80 -4.02 -15.28 0.18
N LEU A 81 -3.34 -14.59 1.11
CA LEU A 81 -3.81 -14.53 2.49
C LEU A 81 -5.12 -13.73 2.56
N PRO A 82 -6.04 -14.14 3.45
CA PRO A 82 -7.25 -13.37 3.70
C PRO A 82 -6.88 -11.94 4.12
N SER A 83 -7.45 -10.98 3.46
CA SER A 83 -7.44 -9.60 3.91
C SER A 83 -8.80 -9.25 4.51
N TYR A 84 -8.98 -8.01 4.99
CA TYR A 84 -10.29 -7.55 5.40
C TYR A 84 -11.31 -7.76 4.29
N GLU A 85 -12.42 -8.44 4.59
CA GLU A 85 -13.57 -8.50 3.71
C GLU A 85 -14.29 -7.16 3.77
N PHE A 86 -14.26 -6.45 2.65
CA PHE A 86 -14.95 -5.18 2.52
C PHE A 86 -16.42 -5.44 2.19
N THR A 87 -17.22 -5.65 3.21
CA THR A 87 -18.66 -5.95 3.05
C THR A 87 -19.48 -4.72 2.67
N ASN A 88 -18.97 -3.52 2.96
CA ASN A 88 -19.62 -2.25 2.63
C ASN A 88 -18.59 -1.26 2.09
N PRO A 89 -18.36 -1.17 0.76
CA PRO A 89 -17.60 -0.06 0.21
C PRO A 89 -18.32 1.24 0.60
N GLU A 90 -17.55 2.25 1.06
CA GLU A 90 -18.13 3.54 1.42
C GLU A 90 -19.01 4.03 0.27
N GLN A 91 -20.31 4.17 0.53
CA GLN A 91 -21.22 4.70 -0.47
C GLN A 91 -20.74 6.10 -0.82
N ARG A 92 -20.47 6.29 -2.09
CA ARG A 92 -19.97 7.56 -2.61
C ARG A 92 -21.05 8.63 -2.61
N GLY A 93 -21.98 8.74 -1.74
CA GLY A 93 -23.00 9.78 -1.65
C GLY A 93 -22.93 10.92 -2.70
N ASP A 94 -23.54 12.01 -2.50
CA ASP A 94 -23.39 13.19 -3.37
C ASP A 94 -21.96 13.75 -3.28
N GLN A 95 -21.11 13.33 -4.22
CA GLN A 95 -19.71 13.77 -4.29
C GLN A 95 -19.56 15.20 -4.82
N ALA A 96 -20.59 15.79 -5.39
CA ALA A 96 -20.59 17.19 -5.82
C ALA A 96 -20.48 18.16 -4.64
N ASN A 97 -20.89 17.72 -3.44
CA ASN A 97 -20.97 18.55 -2.23
C ASN A 97 -20.04 18.10 -1.10
N ILE A 98 -18.87 17.52 -1.43
CA ILE A 98 -17.90 17.14 -0.41
C ILE A 98 -17.32 18.39 0.26
N ARG A 99 -17.69 18.63 1.53
CA ARG A 99 -17.19 19.76 2.32
C ARG A 99 -15.84 19.52 2.97
N ASN A 100 -15.53 18.24 3.29
CA ASN A 100 -14.25 17.88 3.91
C ASN A 100 -13.14 17.98 2.85
N PRO A 101 -12.10 18.80 3.04
CA PRO A 101 -11.06 19.05 2.05
C PRO A 101 -10.25 17.80 1.72
N TYR A 102 -10.01 16.93 2.69
CA TYR A 102 -9.25 15.69 2.46
C TYR A 102 -10.07 14.67 1.66
N ARG A 103 -11.37 14.55 1.94
CA ARG A 103 -12.27 13.73 1.13
C ARG A 103 -12.39 14.28 -0.29
N LYS A 104 -12.34 15.60 -0.45
CA LYS A 104 -12.31 16.21 -1.78
C LYS A 104 -11.09 15.76 -2.56
N LEU A 105 -9.90 15.76 -1.98
CA LEU A 105 -8.69 15.23 -2.61
C LEU A 105 -8.85 13.76 -3.02
N ILE A 106 -9.47 12.95 -2.17
CA ILE A 106 -9.63 11.52 -2.43
C ILE A 106 -10.52 11.26 -3.64
N PHE A 107 -11.64 11.97 -3.77
CA PHE A 107 -12.67 11.67 -4.77
C PHE A 107 -12.70 12.62 -5.97
N GLN A 108 -12.19 13.84 -5.83
CA GLN A 108 -12.19 14.87 -6.89
C GLN A 108 -10.77 15.29 -7.29
N GLY A 109 -9.81 15.17 -6.37
CA GLY A 109 -8.47 15.70 -6.58
C GLY A 109 -8.37 17.22 -6.43
N ASP A 110 -7.22 17.75 -6.83
CA ASP A 110 -6.93 19.18 -6.96
C ASP A 110 -6.07 19.37 -8.22
N TRP A 111 -6.72 19.63 -9.32
CA TRP A 111 -6.08 19.71 -10.63
C TRP A 111 -5.17 20.92 -10.79
N ASP A 112 -5.44 22.01 -10.06
CA ASP A 112 -4.58 23.20 -10.06
C ASP A 112 -3.21 22.91 -9.45
N ARG A 113 -3.15 21.92 -8.54
CA ARG A 113 -1.92 21.43 -7.93
C ARG A 113 -1.40 20.10 -8.53
N ASN A 114 -1.94 19.66 -9.66
CA ASN A 114 -1.60 18.37 -10.27
C ASN A 114 -1.80 17.17 -9.31
N ILE A 115 -2.87 17.19 -8.52
CA ILE A 115 -3.25 16.10 -7.64
C ILE A 115 -4.53 15.45 -8.19
N PRO A 116 -4.43 14.34 -8.95
CA PRO A 116 -5.62 13.59 -9.38
C PRO A 116 -6.31 12.97 -8.16
N ALA A 117 -7.59 12.64 -8.31
CA ALA A 117 -8.32 11.96 -7.25
C ALA A 117 -7.66 10.61 -6.92
N CYS A 118 -7.37 10.35 -5.64
CA CYS A 118 -6.71 9.11 -5.20
C CYS A 118 -7.51 7.86 -5.63
N ALA A 119 -8.83 7.95 -5.55
CA ALA A 119 -9.75 6.87 -5.92
C ALA A 119 -9.71 6.50 -7.41
N THR A 120 -9.20 7.37 -8.28
CA THR A 120 -9.07 7.08 -9.72
C THR A 120 -8.10 5.93 -9.99
N CYS A 121 -7.00 5.88 -9.25
CA CYS A 121 -5.99 4.83 -9.39
C CYS A 121 -6.12 3.76 -8.30
N HIS A 122 -6.31 4.16 -7.04
CA HIS A 122 -6.39 3.22 -5.92
C HIS A 122 -7.77 2.57 -5.73
N GLY A 123 -8.68 2.79 -6.66
CA GLY A 123 -10.03 2.22 -6.64
C GLY A 123 -10.98 2.94 -5.68
N ALA A 124 -12.26 2.61 -5.82
CA ALA A 124 -13.28 3.12 -4.92
C ALA A 124 -12.91 2.77 -3.47
N SER A 125 -13.04 3.70 -2.56
CA SER A 125 -12.71 3.51 -1.14
C SER A 125 -11.27 3.05 -0.86
N GLY A 126 -10.34 3.21 -1.82
CA GLY A 126 -8.93 2.83 -1.65
C GLY A 126 -8.67 1.32 -1.63
N MET A 127 -9.52 0.54 -2.29
CA MET A 127 -9.43 -0.94 -2.31
C MET A 127 -8.25 -1.48 -3.11
N GLY A 128 -7.60 -0.66 -3.91
CA GLY A 128 -6.62 -1.08 -4.89
C GLY A 128 -7.25 -1.58 -6.18
N VAL A 129 -6.51 -1.49 -7.27
CA VAL A 129 -6.87 -2.02 -8.59
C VAL A 129 -5.60 -2.46 -9.29
N ASP A 130 -5.50 -3.73 -9.66
CA ASP A 130 -4.32 -4.30 -10.33
C ASP A 130 -3.01 -3.96 -9.60
N LYS A 131 -2.09 -3.22 -10.22
CA LYS A 131 -0.79 -2.80 -9.61
C LYS A 131 -0.90 -1.60 -8.66
N PHE A 132 -2.04 -0.95 -8.59
CA PHE A 132 -2.26 0.11 -7.60
C PHE A 132 -2.65 -0.52 -6.26
N PRO A 133 -1.86 -0.32 -5.20
CA PRO A 133 -2.09 -1.02 -3.94
C PRO A 133 -3.35 -0.56 -3.24
N ARG A 134 -3.92 -1.46 -2.45
CA ARG A 134 -4.93 -1.11 -1.46
C ARG A 134 -4.34 -0.16 -0.43
N LEU A 135 -5.06 0.91 -0.13
CA LEU A 135 -4.77 1.89 0.93
C LEU A 135 -5.68 1.68 2.14
N ALA A 136 -6.92 1.25 1.90
CA ALA A 136 -7.90 1.01 2.94
C ALA A 136 -7.41 0.00 3.97
N SER A 137 -7.64 0.29 5.24
CA SER A 137 -7.22 -0.47 6.42
C SER A 137 -5.70 -0.60 6.63
N GLN A 138 -4.87 -0.01 5.76
CA GLN A 138 -3.43 0.03 5.99
C GLN A 138 -3.09 0.91 7.20
N HIS A 139 -2.00 0.61 7.90
CA HIS A 139 -1.58 1.38 9.07
C HIS A 139 -1.30 2.84 8.72
N ALA A 140 -1.81 3.78 9.50
CA ALA A 140 -1.72 5.22 9.23
C ALA A 140 -0.26 5.71 9.22
N ASP A 141 0.54 5.25 10.19
CA ASP A 141 1.97 5.54 10.28
C ASP A 141 2.73 5.10 9.03
N TYR A 142 2.39 3.91 8.50
CA TYR A 142 2.99 3.41 7.28
C TYR A 142 2.57 4.25 6.06
N LEU A 143 1.29 4.56 5.90
CA LEU A 143 0.81 5.40 4.79
C LEU A 143 1.48 6.78 4.81
N LYS A 144 1.55 7.41 5.99
CA LYS A 144 2.25 8.69 6.20
C LYS A 144 3.73 8.58 5.80
N THR A 145 4.41 7.57 6.30
CA THR A 145 5.84 7.33 5.98
C THR A 145 6.06 7.14 4.49
N GLN A 146 5.17 6.42 3.79
CA GLN A 146 5.31 6.20 2.36
C GLN A 146 5.06 7.47 1.52
N LEU A 147 4.06 8.28 1.86
CA LEU A 147 3.84 9.57 1.20
C LEU A 147 5.00 10.53 1.43
N MET A 148 5.54 10.58 2.67
CA MET A 148 6.74 11.37 2.98
C MET A 148 7.98 10.85 2.22
N ALA A 149 8.12 9.53 2.07
CA ALA A 149 9.23 8.95 1.31
C ALA A 149 9.17 9.33 -0.18
N TRP A 150 7.98 9.32 -0.79
CA TRP A 150 7.77 9.85 -2.14
C TRP A 150 8.10 11.35 -2.23
N LYS A 151 7.60 12.14 -1.28
CA LYS A 151 7.83 13.59 -1.22
C LYS A 151 9.31 13.94 -1.10
N ASN A 152 10.06 13.19 -0.29
CA ASN A 152 11.48 13.42 0.00
C ASN A 152 12.42 12.70 -0.98
N GLY A 153 11.88 11.90 -1.91
CA GLY A 153 12.67 11.17 -2.92
C GLY A 153 13.41 9.94 -2.40
N THR A 154 13.15 9.47 -1.17
CA THR A 154 13.68 8.19 -0.66
C THR A 154 12.91 6.97 -1.13
N ARG A 155 11.81 7.20 -1.87
CA ARG A 155 11.05 6.24 -2.63
C ARG A 155 10.81 6.77 -4.04
N SER A 156 11.14 5.97 -5.05
CA SER A 156 10.97 6.26 -6.48
C SER A 156 10.65 4.98 -7.24
N GLY A 157 10.78 4.99 -8.57
CA GLY A 157 10.60 3.79 -9.40
C GLY A 157 9.14 3.49 -9.77
N ASP A 158 8.21 4.38 -9.46
CA ASP A 158 6.86 4.29 -10.00
C ASP A 158 6.78 4.81 -11.45
N PRO A 159 5.91 4.22 -12.27
CA PRO A 159 5.75 4.66 -13.65
C PRO A 159 5.47 6.16 -13.74
N LEU A 160 6.24 6.85 -14.58
CA LEU A 160 6.11 8.30 -14.82
C LEU A 160 6.31 9.18 -13.58
N ASN A 161 6.89 8.66 -12.51
CA ASN A 161 7.05 9.37 -11.23
C ASN A 161 5.73 9.97 -10.71
N MET A 162 4.65 9.22 -10.89
CA MET A 162 3.29 9.68 -10.61
C MET A 162 3.10 9.97 -9.12
N MET A 163 3.40 9.00 -8.25
CA MET A 163 3.27 9.19 -6.81
C MET A 163 4.27 10.21 -6.26
N GLY A 164 5.48 10.26 -6.83
CA GLY A 164 6.46 11.30 -6.47
C GLY A 164 5.94 12.70 -6.77
N THR A 165 5.30 12.93 -7.92
CA THR A 165 4.69 14.20 -8.28
C THR A 165 3.51 14.55 -7.35
N ILE A 166 2.61 13.61 -7.12
CA ILE A 166 1.46 13.80 -6.22
C ILE A 166 1.92 14.14 -4.82
N ALA A 167 2.83 13.36 -4.25
CA ALA A 167 3.28 13.53 -2.87
C ALA A 167 4.02 14.86 -2.64
N LYS A 168 4.78 15.34 -3.62
CA LYS A 168 5.43 16.68 -3.57
C LYS A 168 4.42 17.82 -3.49
N ASN A 169 3.27 17.66 -4.09
CA ASN A 169 2.22 18.68 -4.13
C ASN A 169 1.27 18.62 -2.91
N LEU A 170 1.33 17.56 -2.11
CA LEU A 170 0.60 17.47 -0.85
C LEU A 170 1.29 18.25 0.27
N THR A 171 0.53 18.92 1.13
CA THR A 171 1.05 19.44 2.39
C THR A 171 1.26 18.30 3.41
N ASP A 172 2.04 18.55 4.45
CA ASP A 172 2.26 17.53 5.49
C ASP A 172 0.98 17.24 6.28
N GLU A 173 0.13 18.25 6.45
CA GLU A 173 -1.19 18.09 7.06
C GLU A 173 -2.11 17.22 6.19
N GLU A 174 -2.13 17.42 4.88
CA GLU A 174 -2.89 16.57 3.95
C GLU A 174 -2.38 15.13 3.98
N ILE A 175 -1.06 14.91 3.98
CA ILE A 175 -0.45 13.58 4.10
C ILE A 175 -0.93 12.88 5.38
N GLU A 176 -0.92 13.58 6.51
CA GLU A 176 -1.37 13.03 7.77
C GLU A 176 -2.86 12.66 7.75
N ASN A 177 -3.71 13.58 7.34
CA ASN A 177 -5.16 13.37 7.31
C ASN A 177 -5.59 12.29 6.30
N LEU A 178 -4.97 12.24 5.12
CA LEU A 178 -5.20 11.18 4.13
C LEU A 178 -4.78 9.81 4.69
N SER A 179 -3.67 9.73 5.42
CA SER A 179 -3.20 8.49 6.03
C SER A 179 -4.17 7.99 7.10
N TYR A 180 -4.66 8.85 7.97
CA TYR A 180 -5.69 8.49 8.95
C TYR A 180 -7.01 8.10 8.30
N TYR A 181 -7.44 8.81 7.26
CA TYR A 181 -8.67 8.48 6.54
C TYR A 181 -8.61 7.05 5.99
N PHE A 182 -7.59 6.72 5.19
CA PHE A 182 -7.50 5.38 4.61
C PHE A 182 -7.32 4.29 5.68
N ALA A 183 -6.58 4.55 6.74
CA ALA A 183 -6.41 3.61 7.85
C ALA A 183 -7.72 3.36 8.61
N SER A 184 -8.63 4.35 8.65
CA SER A 184 -9.92 4.23 9.34
C SER A 184 -10.97 3.44 8.55
N LEU A 185 -10.74 3.22 7.25
CA LEU A 185 -11.63 2.44 6.40
C LEU A 185 -11.49 0.94 6.76
N ARG A 186 -12.14 0.55 7.84
CA ARG A 186 -12.27 -0.85 8.28
C ARG A 186 -13.70 -1.30 8.03
N TYR A 187 -13.83 -2.42 7.38
CA TYR A 187 -15.12 -3.01 7.02
C TYR A 187 -15.20 -4.45 7.50
#